data_3a34649911f70b41f8ad75e66e6a72c4
#
_entry.id   3a34649911f70b41f8ad75e66e6a72c4
#
_cell.length_a   1.000
_cell.length_b   1.000
_cell.length_c   1.000
_cell.angle_alpha   90.00
_cell.angle_beta   90.00
_cell.angle_gamma   90.00
#
_symmetry.space_group_name_H-M   'P 1'
#
loop_
_entity.id
_entity.type
_entity.pdbx_description
1 polymer ?
#
loop_
_entity_poly.entity_id
_entity_poly.type
_entity_poly.pdbx_seq_one_letter_code
_entity_poly.pdbx_strand_id
1 'polypeptide(L)'
;MLFRSGAHIISIGTVSATLVHPREVFKFAILSNAHSLLFAHNHPSGDAEPSRDDIELSRRLKAAGQLIGIELIDSLITGHDTFTSLTERQLI
;
A
#
# COMPACT_ATOMS: atom_id res chain seq x y z
N MET A 1 6.02 -1.14 11.10
CA MET A 1 6.74 -2.30 11.66
C MET A 1 7.97 -2.59 10.81
N LEU A 2 9.09 -2.84 11.45
CA LEU A 2 10.35 -3.13 10.76
C LEU A 2 10.60 -4.64 10.72
N PHE A 3 10.88 -5.17 9.53
CA PHE A 3 11.31 -6.55 9.34
C PHE A 3 12.81 -6.60 9.09
N ARG A 4 13.42 -7.78 9.30
CA ARG A 4 14.85 -8.00 9.05
C ARG A 4 15.27 -7.72 7.62
N SER A 5 14.37 -7.95 6.68
CA SER A 5 14.61 -7.70 5.26
C SER A 5 14.61 -6.22 4.89
N GLY A 6 14.30 -5.33 5.85
CA GLY A 6 14.11 -3.92 5.55
C GLY A 6 12.76 -3.61 4.95
N ALA A 7 11.84 -4.57 4.92
CA ALA A 7 10.48 -4.34 4.48
C ALA A 7 9.66 -3.70 5.60
N HIS A 8 8.82 -2.73 5.24
CA HIS A 8 7.92 -2.06 6.16
C HIS A 8 6.49 -2.21 5.71
N ILE A 9 5.59 -2.40 6.68
CA ILE A 9 4.15 -2.40 6.43
C ILE A 9 3.62 -1.02 6.78
N ILE A 10 3.00 -0.35 5.81
CA ILE A 10 2.29 0.89 6.03
C ILE A 10 0.82 0.60 5.86
N SER A 11 0.06 0.84 6.92
CA SER A 11 -1.36 0.52 6.95
C SER A 11 -2.16 1.80 7.18
N ILE A 12 -3.21 1.98 6.39
CA ILE A 12 -4.17 3.05 6.61
C ILE A 12 -5.54 2.45 6.94
N GLY A 13 -6.28 3.13 7.82
CA GLY A 13 -7.58 2.65 8.29
C GLY A 13 -8.72 3.10 7.38
N THR A 14 -9.58 3.97 7.91
CA THR A 14 -10.85 4.34 7.29
C THR A 14 -10.75 5.52 6.32
N VAL A 15 -9.57 6.01 6.05
CA VAL A 15 -9.36 7.17 5.17
C VAL A 15 -9.53 6.72 3.71
N SER A 16 -10.20 7.56 2.92
CA SER A 16 -10.32 7.30 1.48
C SER A 16 -8.94 7.33 0.82
N ALA A 17 -8.75 6.45 -0.18
CA ALA A 17 -7.51 6.42 -0.95
C ALA A 17 -7.18 7.77 -1.60
N THR A 18 -8.19 8.57 -1.93
CA THR A 18 -7.99 9.90 -2.52
C THR A 18 -7.30 10.89 -1.57
N LEU A 19 -7.33 10.62 -0.26
CA LEU A 19 -6.70 11.48 0.74
C LEU A 19 -5.25 11.08 1.05
N VAL A 20 -4.80 9.96 0.51
CA VAL A 20 -3.43 9.49 0.73
C VAL A 20 -2.53 10.01 -0.38
N HIS A 21 -1.46 10.68 0.01
CA HIS A 21 -0.46 11.15 -0.94
C HIS A 21 0.78 10.25 -0.90
N PRO A 22 1.28 9.78 -2.05
CA PRO A 22 2.49 8.96 -2.07
C PRO A 22 3.67 9.58 -1.33
N ARG A 23 3.80 10.90 -1.34
CA ARG A 23 4.84 11.61 -0.60
C ARG A 23 4.85 11.23 0.87
N GLU A 24 3.67 11.15 1.51
CA GLU A 24 3.58 10.81 2.93
C GLU A 24 3.98 9.36 3.19
N VAL A 25 3.58 8.46 2.30
CA VAL A 25 3.94 7.05 2.40
C VAL A 25 5.45 6.87 2.32
N PHE A 26 6.08 7.49 1.33
CA PHE A 26 7.53 7.35 1.14
C PHE A 26 8.35 8.14 2.16
N LYS A 27 7.78 9.19 2.74
CA LYS A 27 8.43 9.87 3.86
C LYS A 27 8.66 8.88 5.02
N PHE A 28 7.63 8.12 5.38
CA PHE A 28 7.77 7.08 6.40
C PHE A 28 8.77 6.01 5.99
N ALA A 29 8.69 5.54 4.76
CA ALA A 29 9.59 4.51 4.27
C ALA A 29 11.05 4.96 4.31
N ILE A 30 11.32 6.20 3.88
CA ILE A 30 12.67 6.75 3.88
C ILE A 30 13.19 6.93 5.31
N LEU A 31 12.40 7.53 6.19
CA LEU A 31 12.78 7.75 7.57
C LEU A 31 13.00 6.44 8.33
N SER A 32 12.31 5.39 7.94
CA SER A 32 12.44 4.07 8.54
C SER A 32 13.52 3.22 7.89
N ASN A 33 14.24 3.77 6.92
CA ASN A 33 15.30 3.04 6.22
C ASN A 33 14.79 1.77 5.51
N ALA A 34 13.58 1.82 4.98
CA ALA A 34 12.96 0.68 4.33
C ALA A 34 13.58 0.39 2.97
N HIS A 35 13.80 -0.89 2.67
CA HIS A 35 14.20 -1.33 1.32
C HIS A 35 12.97 -1.56 0.44
N SER A 36 11.86 -1.93 1.06
CA SER A 36 10.61 -2.20 0.36
C SER A 36 9.46 -1.89 1.29
N LEU A 37 8.25 -1.83 0.73
CA LEU A 37 7.08 -1.61 1.55
C LEU A 37 5.89 -2.46 1.09
N LEU A 38 5.02 -2.74 2.03
CA LEU A 38 3.75 -3.39 1.83
C LEU A 38 2.68 -2.41 2.29
N PHE A 39 1.78 -2.05 1.40
CA PHE A 39 0.73 -1.08 1.70
C PHE A 39 -0.59 -1.81 1.96
N ALA A 40 -1.28 -1.44 3.02
CA ALA A 40 -2.57 -2.06 3.36
C ALA A 40 -3.61 -0.99 3.65
N HIS A 41 -4.81 -1.20 3.13
CA HIS A 41 -5.94 -0.30 3.29
C HIS A 41 -7.16 -1.09 3.74
N ASN A 42 -7.78 -0.66 4.82
CA ASN A 42 -8.98 -1.31 5.34
C ASN A 42 -10.24 -0.67 4.78
N HIS A 43 -11.15 -1.48 4.24
CA HIS A 43 -12.47 -1.03 3.84
C HIS A 43 -13.47 -1.24 4.98
N PRO A 44 -14.01 -0.14 5.56
CA PRO A 44 -14.94 -0.26 6.69
C PRO A 44 -16.21 -1.04 6.36
N SER A 45 -16.60 -1.08 5.10
CA SER A 45 -17.75 -1.84 4.65
C SER A 45 -17.62 -3.35 4.86
N GLY A 46 -16.38 -3.82 5.02
CA GLY A 46 -16.08 -5.24 5.12
C GLY A 46 -15.86 -5.92 3.78
N ASP A 47 -16.10 -5.22 2.68
CA ASP A 47 -15.90 -5.74 1.33
C ASP A 47 -14.49 -5.39 0.86
N ALA A 48 -13.67 -6.40 0.59
CA ALA A 48 -12.29 -6.22 0.17
C ALA A 48 -12.14 -5.96 -1.35
N GLU A 49 -13.23 -5.71 -2.05
CA GLU A 49 -13.15 -5.37 -3.47
C GLU A 49 -12.46 -4.02 -3.66
N PRO A 50 -11.38 -3.96 -4.47
CA PRO A 50 -10.66 -2.70 -4.68
C PRO A 50 -11.52 -1.69 -5.42
N SER A 51 -11.48 -0.45 -4.95
CA SER A 51 -12.06 0.66 -5.68
C SER A 51 -11.10 1.12 -6.78
N ARG A 52 -11.62 1.92 -7.70
CA ARG A 52 -10.80 2.54 -8.73
C ARG A 52 -9.70 3.41 -8.12
N ASP A 53 -10.02 4.13 -7.06
CA ASP A 53 -9.07 4.99 -6.37
C ASP A 53 -7.98 4.18 -5.66
N ASP A 54 -8.32 3.02 -5.10
CA ASP A 54 -7.35 2.10 -4.51
C ASP A 54 -6.33 1.65 -5.54
N ILE A 55 -6.79 1.27 -6.72
CA ILE A 55 -5.94 0.78 -7.79
C ILE A 55 -5.04 1.91 -8.28
N GLU A 56 -5.60 3.09 -8.50
CA GLU A 56 -4.84 4.25 -8.96
C GLU A 56 -3.75 4.65 -7.98
N LEU A 57 -4.10 4.76 -6.69
CA LEU A 57 -3.12 5.05 -5.64
C LEU A 57 -2.01 4.02 -5.63
N SER A 58 -2.36 2.74 -5.69
CA SER A 58 -1.38 1.67 -5.64
C SER A 58 -0.44 1.68 -6.84
N ARG A 59 -0.96 2.00 -8.02
CA ARG A 59 -0.12 2.16 -9.21
C ARG A 59 0.84 3.34 -9.07
N ARG A 60 0.38 4.44 -8.48
CA ARG A 60 1.24 5.60 -8.21
C ARG A 60 2.32 5.26 -7.19
N LEU A 61 1.99 4.51 -6.16
CA LEU A 61 2.97 4.06 -5.16
C LEU A 61 4.01 3.15 -5.79
N LYS A 62 3.59 2.25 -6.67
CA LYS A 62 4.51 1.36 -7.37
C LYS A 62 5.48 2.15 -8.25
N ALA A 63 4.98 3.09 -9.03
CA ALA A 63 5.81 3.92 -9.90
C ALA A 63 6.78 4.79 -9.11
N ALA A 64 6.30 5.42 -8.03
CA ALA A 64 7.14 6.24 -7.17
C ALA A 64 8.24 5.41 -6.51
N GLY A 65 7.90 4.21 -6.06
CA GLY A 65 8.86 3.31 -5.44
C GLY A 65 9.98 2.92 -6.38
N GLN A 66 9.67 2.71 -7.65
CA GLN A 66 10.68 2.41 -8.67
C GLN A 66 11.67 3.55 -8.84
N LEU A 67 11.19 4.81 -8.77
CA LEU A 67 12.05 5.97 -8.88
C LEU A 67 12.92 6.17 -7.64
N ILE A 68 12.37 5.89 -6.47
CA ILE A 68 13.04 6.14 -5.19
C ILE A 68 13.97 4.98 -4.81
N GLY A 69 13.72 3.80 -5.35
CA GLY A 69 14.48 2.60 -4.98
C GLY A 69 13.89 1.88 -3.77
N ILE A 70 12.60 2.09 -3.49
CA ILE A 70 11.87 1.38 -2.44
C ILE A 70 10.70 0.66 -3.10
N GLU A 71 10.86 -0.64 -3.32
CA GLU A 71 9.87 -1.42 -4.05
C GLU A 71 8.57 -1.56 -3.27
N LEU A 72 7.44 -1.31 -3.93
CA LEU A 72 6.13 -1.70 -3.42
C LEU A 72 5.94 -3.19 -3.72
N ILE A 73 5.99 -4.02 -2.70
CA ILE A 73 5.83 -5.46 -2.85
C ILE A 73 4.40 -5.80 -3.23
N ASP A 74 3.44 -5.20 -2.53
CA ASP A 74 2.03 -5.42 -2.78
C ASP A 74 1.20 -4.31 -2.16
N SER A 75 -0.05 -4.25 -2.58
CA SER A 75 -1.07 -3.40 -1.98
C SER A 75 -2.26 -4.28 -1.64
N LEU A 76 -2.64 -4.30 -0.37
CA LEU A 76 -3.69 -5.16 0.15
C LEU A 76 -4.90 -4.34 0.54
N ILE A 77 -6.07 -4.81 0.16
CA ILE A 77 -7.33 -4.26 0.65
C ILE A 77 -7.87 -5.27 1.65
N THR A 78 -8.12 -4.83 2.87
CA THR A 78 -8.67 -5.71 3.90
C THR A 78 -10.14 -5.40 4.14
N GLY A 79 -10.91 -6.44 4.39
CA GLY A 79 -12.33 -6.36 4.74
C GLY A 79 -12.60 -7.20 5.98
N HIS A 80 -13.85 -7.67 6.14
CA HIS A 80 -14.21 -8.59 7.23
C HIS A 80 -13.75 -10.00 6.85
N ASP A 81 -12.77 -10.53 7.60
CA ASP A 81 -12.26 -11.89 7.41
C ASP A 81 -11.79 -12.20 5.99
N THR A 82 -11.43 -11.18 5.23
CA THR A 82 -10.99 -11.33 3.85
C THR A 82 -10.00 -10.24 3.48
N PHE A 83 -9.24 -10.49 2.43
CA PHE A 83 -8.37 -9.47 1.85
C PHE A 83 -8.19 -9.71 0.35
N THR A 84 -7.79 -8.65 -0.35
CA THR A 84 -7.47 -8.72 -1.77
C THR A 84 -6.04 -8.22 -1.97
N SER A 85 -5.23 -9.00 -2.68
CA SER A 85 -3.90 -8.59 -3.13
C SER A 85 -4.01 -8.02 -4.54
N LEU A 86 -3.60 -6.78 -4.71
CA LEU A 86 -3.66 -6.14 -6.03
C LEU A 86 -2.62 -6.74 -6.98
N THR A 87 -1.48 -7.16 -6.45
CA THR A 87 -0.44 -7.83 -7.25
C THR A 87 -0.94 -9.18 -7.75
N GLU A 88 -1.55 -9.98 -6.87
CA GLU A 88 -2.07 -11.29 -7.23
C GLU A 88 -3.16 -11.19 -8.28
N ARG A 89 -4.00 -10.16 -8.21
CA ARG A 89 -5.05 -9.92 -9.20
C ARG A 89 -4.54 -9.20 -10.44
N GLN A 90 -3.25 -8.92 -10.51
CA GLN A 90 -2.60 -8.26 -11.65
C GLN A 90 -3.18 -6.86 -11.95
N LEU A 91 -3.55 -6.14 -10.90
CA LEU A 91 -4.10 -4.79 -11.03
C LEU A 91 -3.00 -3.72 -10.91
N ILE A 92 -1.84 -4.11 -10.45
CA ILE A 92 -0.66 -3.24 -10.35
C ILE A 92 0.58 -3.93 -10.85
#